data_f0f902f8c5b7c6763c729c1447047de4
#
_entry.id   f0f902f8c5b7c6763c729c1447047de4
#
_cell.length_a   1.000
_cell.length_b   1.000
_cell.length_c   1.000
_cell.angle_alpha   90.00
_cell.angle_beta   90.00
_cell.angle_gamma   90.00
#
_symmetry.space_group_name_H-M   'P 1'
#
loop_
_entity.id
_entity.type
_entity.pdbx_description
1 polymer ?
#
loop_
_entity_poly.entity_id
_entity_poly.type
_entity_poly.pdbx_seq_one_letter_code
_entity_poly.pdbx_strand_id
1 'polypeptide(L)'
;MKLKTSLGFLAAVVLFASCVKSDSNAGAGIAFQLKALVSPVQGAAITWTIGTANVTEVKIEATRSDNTQVEYKSTADTFVNLFAPVTISTVKVPKGTYRQLEFRSELAQANNHAALRLEGTYTAGGVTTPIVFEANTAIEVKAKKDSVVITDGTTYAGVTTITLAVLTQGILEADLKAATQIGGKIIISPNSNAALYARMLANIDNCGVIDLH
;
A
#
# COMPACT_ATOMS: atom_id res chain seq x y z
N MET A 1 22.64 54.58 -38.84
CA MET A 1 22.19 54.52 -37.43
C MET A 1 20.85 53.81 -37.39
N LYS A 2 20.81 52.50 -37.02
CA LYS A 2 19.57 51.72 -36.89
C LYS A 2 19.48 51.22 -35.47
N LEU A 3 18.55 51.79 -34.70
CA LEU A 3 18.23 51.45 -33.33
C LEU A 3 17.46 50.12 -33.31
N LYS A 4 18.00 49.07 -32.70
CA LYS A 4 17.29 47.80 -32.45
C LYS A 4 16.68 47.88 -31.05
N THR A 5 15.36 47.95 -31.03
CA THR A 5 14.56 47.85 -29.79
C THR A 5 14.41 46.36 -29.43
N SER A 6 15.01 45.96 -28.33
CA SER A 6 14.87 44.62 -27.76
C SER A 6 13.66 44.63 -26.80
N LEU A 7 12.62 43.92 -27.18
CA LEU A 7 11.41 43.74 -26.36
C LEU A 7 11.66 42.58 -25.37
N GLY A 8 11.92 42.93 -24.12
CA GLY A 8 12.07 41.96 -23.06
C GLY A 8 10.73 41.38 -22.64
N PHE A 9 10.59 40.07 -22.82
CA PHE A 9 9.42 39.32 -22.34
C PHE A 9 9.59 39.02 -20.85
N LEU A 10 8.85 39.75 -20.03
CA LEU A 10 8.80 39.55 -18.57
C LEU A 10 7.85 38.37 -18.30
N ALA A 11 8.42 37.18 -18.08
CA ALA A 11 7.64 36.03 -17.65
C ALA A 11 7.29 36.20 -16.15
N ALA A 12 6.03 36.54 -15.89
CA ALA A 12 5.49 36.54 -14.53
C ALA A 12 5.33 35.09 -14.05
N VAL A 13 6.24 34.61 -13.22
CA VAL A 13 6.09 33.35 -12.47
C VAL A 13 5.08 33.61 -11.37
N VAL A 14 3.84 33.16 -11.56
CA VAL A 14 2.82 33.15 -10.50
C VAL A 14 3.15 31.97 -9.59
N LEU A 15 3.85 32.24 -8.50
CA LEU A 15 4.01 31.30 -7.39
C LEU A 15 2.66 31.20 -6.68
N PHE A 16 1.91 30.14 -6.95
CA PHE A 16 0.82 29.72 -6.08
C PHE A 16 1.42 29.26 -4.75
N ALA A 17 1.62 30.21 -3.84
CA ALA A 17 1.79 29.87 -2.45
C ALA A 17 0.46 29.31 -1.95
N SER A 18 0.29 27.99 -2.02
CA SER A 18 -0.73 27.29 -1.29
C SER A 18 -0.44 27.48 0.19
N CYS A 19 -0.99 28.53 0.80
CA CYS A 19 -1.08 28.64 2.25
C CYS A 19 -1.99 27.49 2.72
N VAL A 20 -1.39 26.37 3.10
CA VAL A 20 -2.05 25.42 3.98
C VAL A 20 -2.28 26.13 5.29
N LYS A 21 -3.47 26.74 5.46
CA LYS A 21 -3.96 27.09 6.78
C LYS A 21 -4.03 25.79 7.55
N SER A 22 -3.12 25.61 8.52
CA SER A 22 -3.31 24.63 9.58
C SER A 22 -4.52 25.11 10.39
N ASP A 23 -5.72 24.71 9.97
CA ASP A 23 -6.88 24.83 10.80
C ASP A 23 -6.62 23.99 12.04
N SER A 24 -6.44 24.67 13.18
CA SER A 24 -6.35 24.08 14.52
C SER A 24 -7.70 23.49 14.97
N ASN A 25 -8.53 23.06 14.02
CA ASN A 25 -9.76 22.35 14.29
C ASN A 25 -9.39 20.95 14.78
N ALA A 26 -9.75 20.67 16.03
CA ALA A 26 -9.66 19.38 16.64
C ALA A 26 -10.25 18.33 15.68
N GLY A 27 -9.38 17.54 15.06
CA GLY A 27 -9.76 16.49 14.12
C GLY A 27 -9.79 15.16 14.83
N ALA A 28 -10.36 14.16 14.18
CA ALA A 28 -10.29 12.77 14.63
C ALA A 28 -8.91 12.19 14.31
N GLY A 29 -8.38 11.39 15.22
CA GLY A 29 -7.22 10.55 14.96
C GLY A 29 -7.67 9.26 14.24
N ILE A 30 -7.07 8.94 13.10
CA ILE A 30 -7.25 7.64 12.47
C ILE A 30 -5.97 6.82 12.70
N ALA A 31 -6.09 5.78 13.53
CA ALA A 31 -5.02 4.84 13.80
C ALA A 31 -4.90 3.85 12.63
N PHE A 32 -3.77 3.89 11.91
CA PHE A 32 -3.50 3.00 10.80
C PHE A 32 -3.03 1.63 11.25
N GLN A 33 -3.61 0.59 10.65
CA GLN A 33 -3.17 -0.79 10.78
C GLN A 33 -3.09 -1.43 9.40
N LEU A 34 -2.12 -2.30 9.19
CA LEU A 34 -1.96 -3.10 7.98
C LEU A 34 -1.96 -4.57 8.37
N LYS A 35 -2.80 -5.37 7.71
CA LYS A 35 -2.85 -6.82 7.91
C LYS A 35 -2.99 -7.55 6.59
N ALA A 36 -2.75 -8.85 6.60
CA ALA A 36 -3.06 -9.72 5.48
C ALA A 36 -4.20 -10.70 5.86
N LEU A 37 -5.09 -10.92 4.90
CA LEU A 37 -6.10 -11.96 5.01
C LEU A 37 -5.60 -13.21 4.29
N VAL A 38 -5.40 -14.27 5.07
CA VAL A 38 -5.10 -15.61 4.54
C VAL A 38 -6.41 -16.18 4.03
N SER A 39 -6.56 -16.23 2.72
CA SER A 39 -7.65 -16.98 2.07
C SER A 39 -7.03 -18.07 1.21
N PRO A 40 -7.64 -19.25 1.10
CA PRO A 40 -7.21 -20.24 0.13
C PRO A 40 -7.22 -19.61 -1.26
N VAL A 41 -6.07 -19.70 -1.95
CA VAL A 41 -5.96 -19.19 -3.32
C VAL A 41 -6.69 -20.18 -4.24
N GLN A 42 -7.75 -19.72 -4.92
CA GLN A 42 -8.42 -20.54 -5.92
C GLN A 42 -7.45 -20.78 -7.10
N GLY A 43 -7.18 -22.03 -7.40
CA GLY A 43 -6.39 -22.45 -8.56
C GLY A 43 -4.91 -22.73 -8.31
N ALA A 44 -4.33 -22.27 -7.20
CA ALA A 44 -2.98 -22.66 -6.76
C ALA A 44 -3.02 -22.98 -5.26
N ALA A 45 -2.59 -24.18 -4.87
CA ALA A 45 -2.61 -24.59 -3.46
C ALA A 45 -1.47 -23.92 -2.68
N ILE A 46 -1.50 -22.58 -2.57
CA ILE A 46 -0.56 -21.81 -1.75
C ILE A 46 -1.21 -21.52 -0.40
N THR A 47 -0.47 -21.83 0.66
CA THR A 47 -0.81 -21.46 2.03
C THR A 47 0.28 -20.55 2.57
N TRP A 48 -0.05 -19.27 2.82
CA TRP A 48 0.84 -18.31 3.44
C TRP A 48 0.82 -18.45 4.95
N THR A 49 1.99 -18.48 5.59
CA THR A 49 2.15 -18.68 7.04
C THR A 49 2.90 -17.55 7.73
N ILE A 50 3.70 -16.78 6.98
CA ILE A 50 4.43 -15.61 7.46
C ILE A 50 4.16 -14.48 6.48
N GLY A 51 3.84 -13.31 6.99
CA GLY A 51 3.71 -12.08 6.22
C GLY A 51 4.32 -10.92 6.99
N THR A 52 5.28 -10.23 6.37
CA THR A 52 5.92 -9.05 6.96
C THR A 52 6.00 -7.92 5.95
N ALA A 53 5.91 -6.70 6.44
CA ALA A 53 6.08 -5.50 5.62
C ALA A 53 6.87 -4.44 6.40
N ASN A 54 7.63 -3.62 5.68
CA ASN A 54 8.26 -2.44 6.26
C ASN A 54 7.54 -1.20 5.74
N VAL A 55 6.77 -0.54 6.62
CA VAL A 55 5.97 0.65 6.29
C VAL A 55 6.78 1.89 6.57
N THR A 56 6.96 2.74 5.56
CA THR A 56 7.74 3.99 5.65
C THR A 56 6.86 5.24 5.73
N GLU A 57 5.66 5.20 5.17
CA GLU A 57 4.69 6.28 5.26
C GLU A 57 3.26 5.74 5.20
N VAL A 58 2.35 6.40 5.88
CA VAL A 58 0.90 6.21 5.74
C VAL A 58 0.25 7.53 5.34
N LYS A 59 -0.69 7.46 4.39
CA LYS A 59 -1.40 8.61 3.82
C LYS A 59 -2.91 8.37 3.80
N ILE A 60 -3.67 9.46 3.91
CA ILE A 60 -5.08 9.51 3.58
C ILE A 60 -5.26 10.61 2.54
N GLU A 61 -5.65 10.24 1.32
CA GLU A 61 -6.17 11.18 0.34
C GLU A 61 -7.68 11.30 0.52
N ALA A 62 -8.13 12.49 0.87
CA ALA A 62 -9.51 12.75 1.20
C ALA A 62 -10.17 13.61 0.12
N THR A 63 -11.26 13.13 -0.46
CA THR A 63 -12.12 13.92 -1.35
C THR A 63 -13.33 14.40 -0.57
N ARG A 64 -13.44 15.71 -0.36
CA ARG A 64 -14.56 16.35 0.35
C ARG A 64 -15.83 16.40 -0.52
N SER A 65 -16.96 16.75 0.09
CA SER A 65 -18.25 16.88 -0.60
C SER A 65 -18.25 17.92 -1.73
N ASP A 66 -17.39 18.95 -1.64
CA ASP A 66 -17.18 19.98 -2.66
C ASP A 66 -16.17 19.59 -3.76
N ASN A 67 -15.70 18.34 -3.78
CA ASN A 67 -14.65 17.79 -4.64
C ASN A 67 -13.23 18.32 -4.36
N THR A 68 -13.02 19.08 -3.30
CA THR A 68 -11.66 19.44 -2.87
C THR A 68 -10.92 18.21 -2.41
N GLN A 69 -9.69 18.02 -2.91
CA GLN A 69 -8.80 16.95 -2.46
C GLN A 69 -7.81 17.48 -1.45
N VAL A 70 -7.61 16.73 -0.39
CA VAL A 70 -6.65 17.05 0.68
C VAL A 70 -5.90 15.77 1.05
N GLU A 71 -4.59 15.90 1.23
CA GLU A 71 -3.73 14.80 1.70
C GLU A 71 -3.36 15.01 3.16
N TYR A 72 -3.46 13.95 3.93
CA TYR A 72 -2.99 13.86 5.31
C TYR A 72 -2.02 12.70 5.39
N LYS A 73 -0.85 12.91 5.99
CA LYS A 73 0.19 11.87 6.07
C LYS A 73 0.94 11.86 7.38
N SER A 74 1.55 10.74 7.65
CA SER A 74 2.48 10.53 8.75
C SER A 74 3.61 9.62 8.28
N THR A 75 4.85 10.01 8.56
CA THR A 75 5.98 9.10 8.39
C THR A 75 5.83 7.92 9.35
N ALA A 76 6.24 6.76 8.89
CA ALA A 76 6.35 5.55 9.68
C ALA A 76 7.72 4.93 9.38
N ASP A 77 8.31 4.25 10.34
CA ASP A 77 9.47 3.38 10.15
C ASP A 77 9.19 2.14 10.99
N THR A 78 8.23 1.35 10.51
CA THR A 78 7.64 0.28 11.29
C THR A 78 7.65 -1.03 10.52
N PHE A 79 8.40 -1.99 11.05
CA PHE A 79 8.34 -3.38 10.59
C PHE A 79 7.12 -4.06 11.23
N VAL A 80 6.21 -4.56 10.40
CA VAL A 80 4.95 -5.14 10.83
C VAL A 80 4.85 -6.62 10.48
N ASN A 81 4.24 -7.39 11.40
CA ASN A 81 3.75 -8.74 11.10
C ASN A 81 2.30 -8.61 10.61
N LEU A 82 2.06 -8.98 9.35
CA LEU A 82 0.76 -8.83 8.70
C LEU A 82 -0.32 -9.77 9.27
N PHE A 83 0.09 -10.83 9.99
CA PHE A 83 -0.85 -11.75 10.63
C PHE A 83 -1.08 -11.45 12.13
N ALA A 84 -0.36 -10.45 12.67
CA ALA A 84 -0.55 -9.93 14.01
C ALA A 84 -0.47 -8.39 13.96
N PRO A 85 -1.50 -7.72 13.40
CA PRO A 85 -1.45 -6.29 13.12
C PRO A 85 -1.34 -5.46 14.39
N VAL A 86 -0.54 -4.38 14.28
CA VAL A 86 -0.38 -3.35 15.31
C VAL A 86 -0.69 -1.99 14.69
N THR A 87 -0.94 -0.99 15.52
CA THR A 87 -1.05 0.39 15.04
C THR A 87 0.32 0.86 14.56
N ILE A 88 0.40 1.29 13.30
CA ILE A 88 1.61 1.76 12.65
C ILE A 88 1.83 3.24 12.97
N SER A 89 0.78 4.04 12.79
CA SER A 89 0.80 5.48 13.01
C SER A 89 -0.63 6.01 13.16
N THR A 90 -0.77 7.26 13.58
CA THR A 90 -2.07 7.95 13.65
C THR A 90 -2.02 9.21 12.80
N VAL A 91 -2.96 9.32 11.87
CA VAL A 91 -3.13 10.48 11.01
C VAL A 91 -4.32 11.29 11.50
N LYS A 92 -4.14 12.61 11.67
CA LYS A 92 -5.23 13.51 12.04
C LYS A 92 -5.98 13.94 10.79
N VAL A 93 -7.30 13.71 10.78
CA VAL A 93 -8.21 14.13 9.71
C VAL A 93 -9.26 15.08 10.30
N PRO A 94 -9.46 16.29 9.76
CA PRO A 94 -10.47 17.22 10.24
C PRO A 94 -11.88 16.61 10.20
N LYS A 95 -12.75 17.06 11.10
CA LYS A 95 -14.16 16.69 11.05
C LYS A 95 -14.80 17.14 9.75
N GLY A 96 -15.71 16.34 9.23
CA GLY A 96 -16.44 16.66 8.00
C GLY A 96 -17.00 15.44 7.30
N THR A 97 -17.70 15.70 6.21
CA THR A 97 -18.23 14.69 5.31
C THR A 97 -17.31 14.58 4.11
N TYR A 98 -16.85 13.36 3.86
CA TYR A 98 -15.96 13.02 2.76
C TYR A 98 -16.68 12.09 1.79
N ARG A 99 -16.56 12.36 0.50
CA ARG A 99 -17.07 11.48 -0.55
C ARG A 99 -16.25 10.19 -0.62
N GLN A 100 -14.93 10.33 -0.38
CA GLN A 100 -14.01 9.21 -0.39
C GLN A 100 -12.81 9.50 0.50
N LEU A 101 -12.35 8.50 1.23
CA LEU A 101 -11.02 8.43 1.82
C LEU A 101 -10.25 7.29 1.15
N GLU A 102 -9.11 7.60 0.56
CA GLU A 102 -8.18 6.61 0.06
C GLU A 102 -7.02 6.47 1.05
N PHE A 103 -6.90 5.28 1.60
CA PHE A 103 -5.84 4.91 2.53
C PHE A 103 -4.68 4.33 1.75
N ARG A 104 -3.47 4.81 2.00
CA ARG A 104 -2.25 4.35 1.36
C ARG A 104 -1.20 4.01 2.40
N SER A 105 -0.55 2.86 2.23
CA SER A 105 0.63 2.47 2.99
C SER A 105 1.79 2.32 2.03
N GLU A 106 2.81 3.17 2.16
CA GLU A 106 4.05 3.02 1.41
C GLU A 106 4.93 2.00 2.11
N LEU A 107 5.32 0.98 1.36
CA LEU A 107 6.22 -0.06 1.81
C LEU A 107 7.54 0.09 1.07
N ALA A 108 8.65 0.13 1.78
CA ALA A 108 9.97 0.19 1.18
C ALA A 108 10.97 -0.67 1.94
N GLN A 109 12.00 -1.12 1.25
CA GLN A 109 13.11 -1.83 1.90
C GLN A 109 13.83 -0.87 2.87
N ALA A 110 13.94 -1.28 4.12
CA ALA A 110 14.73 -0.57 5.13
C ALA A 110 15.24 -1.55 6.20
N ASN A 111 16.32 -1.20 6.87
CA ASN A 111 16.90 -1.97 7.98
C ASN A 111 17.10 -3.47 7.66
N ASN A 112 17.50 -3.80 6.43
CA ASN A 112 17.63 -5.16 5.89
C ASN A 112 16.33 -5.97 5.82
N HIS A 113 15.16 -5.32 5.95
CA HIS A 113 13.86 -5.93 5.72
C HIS A 113 13.33 -5.59 4.32
N ALA A 114 12.74 -6.55 3.64
CA ALA A 114 12.03 -6.33 2.37
C ALA A 114 10.85 -5.38 2.57
N ALA A 115 10.45 -4.67 1.51
CA ALA A 115 9.24 -3.87 1.50
C ALA A 115 8.01 -4.73 1.84
N LEU A 116 7.91 -5.90 1.21
CA LEU A 116 6.89 -6.92 1.51
C LEU A 116 7.51 -8.29 1.35
N ARG A 117 7.33 -9.17 2.35
CA ARG A 117 7.75 -10.56 2.31
C ARG A 117 6.64 -11.46 2.79
N LEU A 118 6.36 -12.50 2.00
CA LEU A 118 5.42 -13.56 2.35
C LEU A 118 6.14 -14.89 2.26
N GLU A 119 5.93 -15.76 3.24
CA GLU A 119 6.45 -17.13 3.25
C GLU A 119 5.31 -18.11 3.47
N GLY A 120 5.40 -19.25 2.85
CA GLY A 120 4.37 -20.26 2.92
C GLY A 120 4.75 -21.54 2.23
N THR A 121 3.74 -22.28 1.83
CA THR A 121 3.93 -23.56 1.13
C THR A 121 3.03 -23.62 -0.11
N TYR A 122 3.53 -24.26 -1.14
CA TYR A 122 2.79 -24.68 -2.31
C TYR A 122 2.64 -26.19 -2.30
N THR A 123 1.43 -26.72 -2.47
CA THR A 123 1.16 -28.16 -2.47
C THR A 123 0.56 -28.58 -3.80
N ALA A 124 1.20 -29.54 -4.47
CA ALA A 124 0.70 -30.15 -5.71
C ALA A 124 1.00 -31.65 -5.73
N GLY A 125 0.00 -32.46 -6.11
CA GLY A 125 0.17 -33.92 -6.20
C GLY A 125 0.65 -34.58 -4.90
N GLY A 126 0.30 -34.02 -3.75
CA GLY A 126 0.76 -34.50 -2.43
C GLY A 126 2.18 -34.07 -2.04
N VAL A 127 2.87 -33.33 -2.88
CA VAL A 127 4.20 -32.77 -2.57
C VAL A 127 4.06 -31.31 -2.13
N THR A 128 4.66 -30.97 -1.00
CA THR A 128 4.69 -29.63 -0.45
C THR A 128 6.06 -29.00 -0.64
N THR A 129 6.09 -27.82 -1.28
CA THR A 129 7.30 -27.05 -1.56
C THR A 129 7.22 -25.70 -0.86
N PRO A 130 8.24 -25.28 -0.10
CA PRO A 130 8.29 -23.93 0.47
C PRO A 130 8.27 -22.87 -0.64
N ILE A 131 7.53 -21.79 -0.41
CA ILE A 131 7.40 -20.67 -1.33
C ILE A 131 7.65 -19.36 -0.59
N VAL A 132 8.36 -18.43 -1.24
CA VAL A 132 8.67 -17.10 -0.73
C VAL A 132 8.34 -16.08 -1.81
N PHE A 133 7.57 -15.05 -1.49
CA PHE A 133 7.47 -13.84 -2.28
C PHE A 133 8.23 -12.73 -1.57
N GLU A 134 9.07 -12.00 -2.31
CA GLU A 134 9.86 -10.91 -1.75
C GLU A 134 9.94 -9.73 -2.71
N ALA A 135 9.39 -8.59 -2.29
CA ALA A 135 9.50 -7.32 -2.98
C ALA A 135 10.44 -6.39 -2.19
N ASN A 136 11.53 -5.96 -2.86
CA ASN A 136 12.54 -5.05 -2.30
C ASN A 136 12.42 -3.64 -2.89
N THR A 137 11.63 -3.47 -3.94
CA THR A 137 11.28 -2.15 -4.50
C THR A 137 10.19 -1.50 -3.67
N ALA A 138 10.13 -0.18 -3.66
CA ALA A 138 9.02 0.54 -3.06
C ALA A 138 7.71 0.15 -3.75
N ILE A 139 6.69 -0.12 -2.94
CA ILE A 139 5.33 -0.47 -3.37
C ILE A 139 4.32 0.27 -2.51
N GLU A 140 3.13 0.49 -3.04
CA GLU A 140 2.06 1.17 -2.33
C GLU A 140 0.83 0.26 -2.25
N VAL A 141 0.33 0.03 -1.04
CA VAL A 141 -0.93 -0.67 -0.81
C VAL A 141 -2.04 0.37 -0.63
N LYS A 142 -3.06 0.30 -1.48
CA LYS A 142 -4.19 1.25 -1.52
C LYS A 142 -5.49 0.58 -1.15
N ALA A 143 -6.34 1.34 -0.45
CA ALA A 143 -7.72 0.92 -0.16
C ALA A 143 -8.63 2.14 -0.04
N LYS A 144 -9.86 2.04 -0.53
CA LYS A 144 -10.82 3.15 -0.60
C LYS A 144 -12.05 2.89 0.25
N LYS A 145 -12.52 3.95 0.91
CA LYS A 145 -13.79 3.98 1.63
C LYS A 145 -14.59 5.19 1.16
N ASP A 146 -15.78 4.94 0.63
CA ASP A 146 -16.70 5.98 0.20
C ASP A 146 -17.64 6.40 1.32
N SER A 147 -18.14 7.63 1.22
CA SER A 147 -19.19 8.18 2.08
C SER A 147 -18.83 8.14 3.57
N VAL A 148 -17.73 8.78 3.95
CA VAL A 148 -17.21 8.78 5.32
C VAL A 148 -17.58 10.09 6.03
N VAL A 149 -18.10 9.98 7.26
CA VAL A 149 -18.31 11.12 8.18
C VAL A 149 -17.29 11.01 9.31
N ILE A 150 -16.44 12.02 9.43
CA ILE A 150 -15.47 12.14 10.52
C ILE A 150 -16.03 13.10 11.56
N THR A 151 -16.19 12.62 12.78
CA THR A 151 -16.67 13.41 13.93
C THR A 151 -15.50 13.83 14.81
N ASP A 152 -15.65 14.98 15.45
CA ASP A 152 -14.64 15.55 16.34
C ASP A 152 -14.49 14.72 17.63
N GLY A 153 -13.28 14.63 18.15
CA GLY A 153 -12.99 13.90 19.40
C GLY A 153 -13.11 12.38 19.33
N THR A 154 -13.40 11.82 18.15
CA THR A 154 -13.47 10.36 17.95
C THR A 154 -12.10 9.83 17.49
N THR A 155 -11.72 8.67 17.99
CA THR A 155 -10.59 7.91 17.45
C THR A 155 -11.13 6.80 16.57
N TYR A 156 -10.68 6.74 15.34
CA TYR A 156 -11.03 5.69 14.39
C TYR A 156 -9.86 4.71 14.23
N ALA A 157 -10.18 3.45 13.97
CA ALA A 157 -9.22 2.48 13.48
C ALA A 157 -9.39 2.30 11.97
N GLY A 158 -8.35 2.62 11.20
CA GLY A 158 -8.28 2.38 9.76
C GLY A 158 -7.47 1.12 9.48
N VAL A 159 -8.15 0.00 9.26
CA VAL A 159 -7.51 -1.31 9.06
C VAL A 159 -7.46 -1.65 7.58
N THR A 160 -6.30 -1.45 6.96
CA THR A 160 -6.06 -1.90 5.58
C THR A 160 -5.71 -3.38 5.57
N THR A 161 -6.46 -4.17 4.80
CA THR A 161 -6.27 -5.61 4.67
C THR A 161 -5.74 -5.94 3.27
N ILE A 162 -4.59 -6.59 3.18
CA ILE A 162 -4.05 -7.17 1.94
C ILE A 162 -4.74 -8.51 1.72
N THR A 163 -5.53 -8.62 0.67
CA THR A 163 -6.20 -9.86 0.28
C THR A 163 -5.24 -10.71 -0.54
N LEU A 164 -4.62 -11.71 0.09
CA LEU A 164 -3.57 -12.53 -0.55
C LEU A 164 -4.10 -13.34 -1.74
N ALA A 165 -5.39 -13.69 -1.77
CA ALA A 165 -6.02 -14.31 -2.93
C ALA A 165 -6.01 -13.40 -4.17
N VAL A 166 -6.21 -12.08 -3.99
CA VAL A 166 -6.11 -11.11 -5.08
C VAL A 166 -4.66 -10.92 -5.50
N LEU A 167 -3.74 -10.82 -4.54
CA LEU A 167 -2.31 -10.69 -4.81
C LEU A 167 -1.79 -11.83 -5.70
N THR A 168 -2.28 -13.05 -5.50
CA THR A 168 -1.87 -14.23 -6.26
C THR A 168 -2.78 -14.54 -7.45
N GLN A 169 -3.71 -13.65 -7.79
CA GLN A 169 -4.60 -13.84 -8.93
C GLN A 169 -3.81 -14.00 -10.24
N GLY A 170 -4.21 -14.99 -11.05
CA GLY A 170 -3.54 -15.31 -12.31
C GLY A 170 -2.26 -16.14 -12.17
N ILE A 171 -1.86 -16.52 -10.96
CA ILE A 171 -0.82 -17.53 -10.74
C ILE A 171 -1.47 -18.90 -10.83
N LEU A 172 -1.08 -19.67 -11.84
CA LEU A 172 -1.61 -21.00 -12.09
C LEU A 172 -0.72 -22.10 -11.46
N GLU A 173 -1.30 -23.24 -11.20
CA GLU A 173 -0.54 -24.41 -10.73
C GLU A 173 0.59 -24.79 -11.70
N ALA A 174 0.34 -24.66 -13.02
CA ALA A 174 1.35 -24.93 -14.05
C ALA A 174 2.56 -23.98 -13.94
N ASP A 175 2.31 -22.71 -13.63
CA ASP A 175 3.40 -21.72 -13.43
C ASP A 175 4.28 -22.10 -12.23
N LEU A 176 3.66 -22.53 -11.13
CA LEU A 176 4.39 -22.93 -9.92
C LEU A 176 5.14 -24.26 -10.09
N LYS A 177 4.58 -25.21 -10.87
CA LYS A 177 5.28 -26.45 -11.24
C LYS A 177 6.50 -26.19 -12.11
N ALA A 178 6.44 -25.18 -12.99
CA ALA A 178 7.53 -24.78 -13.86
C ALA A 178 8.52 -23.83 -13.18
N ALA A 179 8.21 -23.34 -11.98
CA ALA A 179 9.05 -22.37 -11.28
C ALA A 179 10.43 -22.94 -10.90
N THR A 180 11.46 -22.12 -11.08
CA THR A 180 12.82 -22.45 -10.63
C THR A 180 12.86 -22.52 -9.11
N GLN A 181 13.42 -23.61 -8.59
CA GLN A 181 13.65 -23.78 -7.15
C GLN A 181 15.11 -23.50 -6.82
N ILE A 182 15.34 -22.77 -5.73
CA ILE A 182 16.65 -22.48 -5.17
C ILE A 182 16.68 -23.06 -3.75
N GLY A 183 17.58 -24.03 -3.53
CA GLY A 183 17.65 -24.73 -2.24
C GLY A 183 16.34 -25.43 -1.85
N GLY A 184 15.60 -25.97 -2.82
CA GLY A 184 14.32 -26.65 -2.60
C GLY A 184 13.14 -25.71 -2.31
N LYS A 185 13.27 -24.41 -2.55
CA LYS A 185 12.22 -23.38 -2.35
C LYS A 185 11.90 -22.68 -3.66
N ILE A 186 10.64 -22.36 -3.90
CA ILE A 186 10.22 -21.44 -4.95
C ILE A 186 10.39 -20.01 -4.40
N ILE A 187 11.36 -19.26 -4.94
CA ILE A 187 11.57 -17.85 -4.59
C ILE A 187 11.02 -16.97 -5.70
N ILE A 188 10.02 -16.15 -5.40
CA ILE A 188 9.41 -15.20 -6.32
C ILE A 188 9.93 -13.81 -5.95
N SER A 189 10.85 -13.31 -6.76
CA SER A 189 11.53 -12.02 -6.57
C SER A 189 11.94 -11.45 -7.94
N PRO A 190 12.43 -10.20 -8.01
CA PRO A 190 12.94 -9.63 -9.26
C PRO A 190 14.04 -10.49 -9.92
N ASN A 191 14.82 -11.22 -9.11
CA ASN A 191 15.97 -12.00 -9.55
C ASN A 191 15.67 -13.50 -9.70
N SER A 192 14.50 -13.96 -9.30
CA SER A 192 14.10 -15.37 -9.35
C SER A 192 12.60 -15.49 -9.61
N ASN A 193 12.22 -16.27 -10.64
CA ASN A 193 10.85 -16.38 -11.09
C ASN A 193 10.21 -15.00 -11.41
N ALA A 194 10.95 -14.14 -12.12
CA ALA A 194 10.61 -12.74 -12.35
C ALA A 194 9.24 -12.54 -13.05
N ALA A 195 8.78 -13.47 -13.87
CA ALA A 195 7.46 -13.41 -14.49
C ALA A 195 6.32 -13.57 -13.46
N LEU A 196 6.49 -14.45 -12.47
CA LEU A 196 5.55 -14.60 -11.36
C LEU A 196 5.58 -13.36 -10.47
N TYR A 197 6.77 -12.85 -10.18
CA TYR A 197 6.96 -11.61 -9.43
C TYR A 197 6.23 -10.44 -10.07
N ALA A 198 6.39 -10.22 -11.38
CA ALA A 198 5.74 -9.13 -12.10
C ALA A 198 4.20 -9.23 -12.05
N ARG A 199 3.64 -10.45 -12.15
CA ARG A 199 2.18 -10.65 -12.02
C ARG A 199 1.69 -10.32 -10.61
N MET A 200 2.37 -10.80 -9.57
CA MET A 200 1.99 -10.49 -8.19
C MET A 200 2.12 -9.00 -7.90
N LEU A 201 3.19 -8.36 -8.38
CA LEU A 201 3.38 -6.93 -8.21
C LEU A 201 2.28 -6.10 -8.89
N ALA A 202 1.83 -6.51 -10.10
CA ALA A 202 0.73 -5.84 -10.80
C ALA A 202 -0.62 -5.95 -10.07
N ASN A 203 -0.79 -6.95 -9.21
CA ASN A 203 -2.02 -7.13 -8.43
C ASN A 203 -2.03 -6.31 -7.12
N ILE A 204 -0.88 -5.71 -6.73
CA ILE A 204 -0.73 -5.05 -5.43
C ILE A 204 -1.69 -3.86 -5.28
N ASP A 205 -1.90 -3.09 -6.35
CA ASP A 205 -2.79 -1.92 -6.36
C ASP A 205 -4.27 -2.26 -6.09
N ASN A 206 -4.66 -3.52 -6.31
CA ASN A 206 -6.04 -3.98 -6.19
C ASN A 206 -6.28 -4.91 -5.00
N CYS A 207 -5.22 -5.24 -4.23
CA CYS A 207 -5.34 -6.22 -3.15
C CYS A 207 -5.77 -5.62 -1.81
N GLY A 208 -5.82 -4.30 -1.68
CA GLY A 208 -6.16 -3.62 -0.44
C GLY A 208 -7.66 -3.42 -0.24
N VAL A 209 -8.14 -3.73 0.95
CA VAL A 209 -9.51 -3.42 1.42
C VAL A 209 -9.40 -2.69 2.75
N ILE A 210 -10.21 -1.64 2.95
CA ILE A 210 -10.22 -0.85 4.19
C ILE A 210 -11.48 -1.10 5.00
N ASP A 211 -11.29 -1.32 6.28
CA ASP A 211 -12.32 -1.23 7.31
C ASP A 211 -12.01 -0.01 8.20
N LEU A 212 -13.00 0.86 8.37
CA LEU A 212 -12.91 2.06 9.20
C LEU A 212 -14.02 2.00 10.25
N HIS A 213 -13.65 1.92 11.50
CA HIS A 213 -14.56 1.80 12.65
C HIS A 213 -14.07 2.57 13.87
#